data_d536774b6d5d1067f610c6e4615aa5b3
#
_entry.id   d536774b6d5d1067f610c6e4615aa5b3
#
_cell.length_a   1.000
_cell.length_b   1.000
_cell.length_c   1.000
_cell.angle_alpha   90.00
_cell.angle_beta   90.00
_cell.angle_gamma   90.00
#
_symmetry.space_group_name_H-M   'P 1'
#
loop_
_entity.id
_entity.type
_entity.pdbx_description
1 polymer ?
#
loop_
_entity_poly.entity_id
_entity_poly.type
_entity_poly.pdbx_seq_one_letter_code
_entity_poly.pdbx_strand_id
1 'polypeptide(L)'
;MESCAPLGPPSGEVRGSALEGVLLSNADLDHTLGLFILREGPRLPVYASGPIRRALEEGLRLTPVLEGYAGLEWRRASEENKPLLTRDRKPSGLSVAFLPVPGKPPRYLGSVPRMAPGDSVVMRIRDEKTGGELLYAPGVFRVDAEFLAMCREATLLLLDGTFFTEDEMSRSGTGSLTATRMGHHPVGGPDGSLERIRTLPIRHKVYVHINNTNPMLDEDSPEHAQVRRAGVAVGWDGLEFTL
;
A
#
# COMPACT_ATOMS: atom_id res chain seq x y z
N MET A 1 -5.51 -11.75 12.74
CA MET A 1 -5.88 -10.48 13.42
C MET A 1 -5.40 -10.40 14.87
N GLU A 2 -5.00 -11.50 15.49
CA GLU A 2 -4.48 -11.50 16.87
C GLU A 2 -3.15 -10.75 17.06
N SER A 3 -2.39 -10.53 15.98
CA SER A 3 -1.11 -9.79 16.01
C SER A 3 -1.25 -8.27 15.87
N CYS A 4 -2.44 -7.73 15.61
CA CYS A 4 -2.66 -6.30 15.40
C CYS A 4 -3.35 -5.63 16.59
N ALA A 5 -2.78 -5.76 17.78
CA ALA A 5 -3.28 -5.09 18.99
C ALA A 5 -3.58 -3.58 18.80
N PRO A 6 -2.81 -2.80 18.00
CA PRO A 6 -3.12 -1.41 17.72
C PRO A 6 -4.44 -1.16 16.98
N LEU A 7 -5.01 -2.17 16.31
CA LEU A 7 -6.26 -2.05 15.56
C LEU A 7 -7.49 -2.41 16.39
N GLY A 8 -7.29 -2.92 17.60
CA GLY A 8 -8.35 -3.27 18.55
C GLY A 8 -9.03 -2.05 19.16
N PRO A 9 -10.07 -2.29 19.98
CA PRO A 9 -10.74 -1.21 20.70
C PRO A 9 -9.76 -0.52 21.66
N PRO A 10 -9.96 0.78 21.93
CA PRO A 10 -9.21 1.50 22.95
C PRO A 10 -9.31 0.83 24.31
N SER A 11 -8.29 1.04 25.15
CA SER A 11 -8.26 0.45 26.49
C SER A 11 -9.53 0.78 27.29
N GLY A 12 -10.23 -0.26 27.77
CA GLY A 12 -11.47 -0.12 28.53
C GLY A 12 -12.76 -0.14 27.71
N GLU A 13 -12.67 -0.19 26.38
CA GLU A 13 -13.83 -0.36 25.49
C GLU A 13 -13.98 -1.82 25.04
N VAL A 14 -15.22 -2.28 24.90
CA VAL A 14 -15.54 -3.64 24.44
C VAL A 14 -15.60 -3.70 22.91
N ARG A 15 -15.92 -2.59 22.27
CA ARG A 15 -16.06 -2.46 20.81
C ARG A 15 -15.46 -1.16 20.33
N GLY A 16 -15.11 -1.11 19.05
CA GLY A 16 -14.57 0.06 18.41
C GLY A 16 -13.18 -0.18 17.83
N SER A 17 -12.56 0.88 17.36
CA SER A 17 -11.21 0.88 16.80
C SER A 17 -10.50 2.18 17.17
N ALA A 18 -9.21 2.07 17.49
CA ALA A 18 -8.33 3.22 17.69
C ALA A 18 -7.96 3.93 16.37
N LEU A 19 -8.38 3.40 15.22
CA LEU A 19 -8.08 3.97 13.92
C LEU A 19 -8.75 5.33 13.74
N GLU A 20 -7.96 6.34 13.44
CA GLU A 20 -8.42 7.70 13.13
C GLU A 20 -8.83 7.88 11.65
N GLY A 21 -8.42 6.96 10.79
CA GLY A 21 -8.77 6.93 9.38
C GLY A 21 -8.02 5.85 8.60
N VAL A 22 -8.39 5.68 7.35
CA VAL A 22 -7.77 4.73 6.41
C VAL A 22 -7.37 5.47 5.15
N LEU A 23 -6.17 5.17 4.65
CA LEU A 23 -5.64 5.69 3.40
C LEU A 23 -5.58 4.52 2.40
N LEU A 24 -6.24 4.65 1.26
CA LEU A 24 -6.29 3.58 0.26
C LEU A 24 -5.29 3.83 -0.87
N SER A 25 -4.44 2.84 -1.15
CA SER A 25 -3.45 2.87 -2.24
C SER A 25 -4.03 2.46 -3.58
N ASN A 26 -5.03 1.57 -3.58
CA ASN A 26 -5.79 1.10 -4.74
C ASN A 26 -7.14 0.52 -4.29
N ALA A 27 -7.91 -0.04 -5.21
CA ALA A 27 -9.23 -0.59 -4.92
C ALA A 27 -9.30 -2.13 -5.02
N ASP A 28 -8.16 -2.84 -5.11
CA ASP A 28 -8.16 -4.29 -5.12
C ASP A 28 -8.66 -4.85 -3.77
N LEU A 29 -9.22 -6.06 -3.79
CA LEU A 29 -9.91 -6.64 -2.63
C LEU A 29 -9.01 -6.83 -1.42
N ASP A 30 -7.76 -7.25 -1.63
CA ASP A 30 -6.76 -7.44 -0.58
C ASP A 30 -6.38 -6.13 0.14
N HIS A 31 -6.56 -4.96 -0.52
CA HIS A 31 -6.38 -3.64 0.09
C HIS A 31 -7.66 -3.08 0.75
N THR A 32 -8.83 -3.63 0.47
CA THR A 32 -10.10 -2.97 0.82
C THR A 32 -11.05 -3.82 1.66
N LEU A 33 -10.91 -5.15 1.69
CA LEU A 33 -11.78 -6.05 2.49
C LEU A 33 -11.73 -5.74 3.99
N GLY A 34 -10.62 -5.18 4.49
CA GLY A 34 -10.50 -4.72 5.86
C GLY A 34 -11.57 -3.70 6.29
N LEU A 35 -12.10 -2.92 5.34
CA LEU A 35 -13.18 -1.96 5.61
C LEU A 35 -14.47 -2.63 6.08
N PHE A 36 -14.77 -3.84 5.57
CA PHE A 36 -15.91 -4.63 6.04
C PHE A 36 -15.71 -5.18 7.46
N ILE A 37 -14.46 -5.43 7.84
CA ILE A 37 -14.12 -5.88 9.19
C ILE A 37 -14.23 -4.71 10.17
N LEU A 38 -13.87 -3.52 9.75
CA LEU A 38 -13.93 -2.28 10.54
C LEU A 38 -15.34 -1.64 10.57
N ARG A 39 -16.39 -2.42 10.31
CA ARG A 39 -17.77 -1.93 10.27
C ARG A 39 -18.37 -1.54 11.62
N GLU A 40 -17.71 -1.92 12.70
CA GLU A 40 -18.16 -1.60 14.08
C GLU A 40 -17.48 -0.31 14.57
N GLY A 41 -18.19 0.47 15.37
CA GLY A 41 -17.65 1.68 15.99
C GLY A 41 -18.11 2.98 15.32
N PRO A 42 -17.41 4.09 15.51
CA PRO A 42 -17.76 5.36 14.89
C PRO A 42 -17.46 5.38 13.40
N ARG A 43 -18.13 6.30 12.67
CA ARG A 43 -17.94 6.49 11.23
C ARG A 43 -16.47 6.66 10.88
N LEU A 44 -16.00 5.86 9.92
CA LEU A 44 -14.58 5.77 9.57
C LEU A 44 -14.22 6.74 8.43
N PRO A 45 -13.27 7.68 8.63
CA PRO A 45 -12.71 8.47 7.55
C PRO A 45 -11.88 7.60 6.61
N VAL A 46 -12.18 7.67 5.29
CA VAL A 46 -11.45 6.93 4.26
C VAL A 46 -10.97 7.90 3.19
N TYR A 47 -9.65 8.01 3.04
CA TYR A 47 -9.01 8.82 2.02
C TYR A 47 -8.77 7.97 0.77
N ALA A 48 -9.28 8.44 -0.36
CA ALA A 48 -9.14 7.74 -1.64
C ALA A 48 -9.04 8.73 -2.80
N SER A 49 -8.34 8.33 -3.86
CA SER A 49 -8.41 9.00 -5.16
C SER A 49 -9.81 8.89 -5.76
N GLY A 50 -10.13 9.75 -6.72
CA GLY A 50 -11.41 9.67 -7.43
C GLY A 50 -11.67 8.30 -8.08
N PRO A 51 -10.70 7.73 -8.85
CA PRO A 51 -10.83 6.39 -9.42
C PRO A 51 -11.05 5.29 -8.38
N ILE A 52 -10.24 5.26 -7.31
CA ILE A 52 -10.37 4.26 -6.22
C ILE A 52 -11.77 4.33 -5.59
N ARG A 53 -12.20 5.53 -5.23
CA ARG A 53 -13.53 5.73 -4.65
C ARG A 53 -14.64 5.24 -5.60
N ARG A 54 -14.60 5.63 -6.88
CA ARG A 54 -15.61 5.17 -7.85
C ARG A 54 -15.64 3.65 -7.98
N ALA A 55 -14.47 3.00 -8.06
CA ALA A 55 -14.40 1.55 -8.13
C ALA A 55 -15.11 0.87 -6.94
N LEU A 56 -14.92 1.38 -5.74
CA LEU A 56 -15.52 0.85 -4.52
C LEU A 56 -17.02 1.17 -4.41
N GLU A 57 -17.46 2.37 -4.84
CA GLU A 57 -18.85 2.77 -4.78
C GLU A 57 -19.70 2.12 -5.88
N GLU A 58 -19.21 2.09 -7.11
CA GLU A 58 -19.96 1.57 -8.26
C GLU A 58 -19.80 0.05 -8.41
N GLY A 59 -18.60 -0.48 -8.21
CA GLY A 59 -18.29 -1.90 -8.38
C GLY A 59 -18.70 -2.76 -7.18
N LEU A 60 -18.25 -2.41 -5.98
CA LEU A 60 -18.55 -3.18 -4.77
C LEU A 60 -19.77 -2.69 -4.01
N ARG A 61 -20.34 -1.55 -4.37
CA ARG A 61 -21.44 -0.94 -3.62
C ARG A 61 -21.09 -0.77 -2.13
N LEU A 62 -19.83 -0.48 -1.85
CA LEU A 62 -19.26 -0.48 -0.49
C LEU A 62 -20.01 0.46 0.46
N THR A 63 -20.25 1.69 0.02
CA THR A 63 -20.92 2.70 0.85
C THR A 63 -22.33 2.27 1.29
N PRO A 64 -23.24 1.86 0.40
CA PRO A 64 -24.56 1.39 0.82
C PRO A 64 -24.54 0.21 1.78
N VAL A 65 -23.55 -0.69 1.65
CA VAL A 65 -23.42 -1.83 2.57
C VAL A 65 -23.00 -1.34 3.96
N LEU A 66 -22.00 -0.48 4.05
CA LEU A 66 -21.44 -0.02 5.32
C LEU A 66 -22.31 1.03 6.02
N GLU A 67 -23.16 1.76 5.30
CA GLU A 67 -24.13 2.68 5.92
C GLU A 67 -25.15 1.98 6.84
N GLY A 68 -25.35 0.68 6.68
CA GLY A 68 -26.10 -0.16 7.61
C GLY A 68 -25.39 -0.43 8.94
N TYR A 69 -24.14 0.00 9.08
CA TYR A 69 -23.27 -0.19 10.23
C TYR A 69 -22.66 1.16 10.66
N ALA A 70 -21.35 1.23 10.91
CA ALA A 70 -20.66 2.47 11.27
C ALA A 70 -20.67 3.53 10.16
N GLY A 71 -20.76 3.11 8.90
CA GLY A 71 -20.66 3.98 7.73
C GLY A 71 -19.25 4.46 7.45
N LEU A 72 -19.08 5.14 6.31
CA LEU A 72 -17.81 5.71 5.88
C LEU A 72 -17.94 7.22 5.67
N GLU A 73 -16.89 7.97 6.04
CA GLU A 73 -16.71 9.35 5.62
C GLU A 73 -15.64 9.41 4.53
N TRP A 74 -16.07 9.54 3.27
CA TRP A 74 -15.12 9.72 2.18
C TRP A 74 -14.42 11.07 2.27
N ARG A 75 -13.09 11.03 2.31
CA ARG A 75 -12.21 12.20 2.24
C ARG A 75 -11.41 12.14 0.95
N ARG A 76 -11.32 13.28 0.26
CA ARG A 76 -10.60 13.35 -1.01
C ARG A 76 -9.09 13.28 -0.78
N ALA A 77 -8.43 12.35 -1.45
CA ALA A 77 -6.99 12.33 -1.61
C ALA A 77 -6.51 13.51 -2.46
N SER A 78 -5.39 14.12 -2.10
CA SER A 78 -4.76 15.23 -2.81
C SER A 78 -3.36 14.84 -3.27
N GLU A 79 -2.96 15.28 -4.46
CA GLU A 79 -1.57 15.15 -4.93
C GLU A 79 -0.64 16.13 -4.23
N GLU A 80 -1.19 17.26 -3.74
CA GLU A 80 -0.47 18.19 -2.89
C GLU A 80 -0.39 17.64 -1.46
N ASN A 81 0.72 17.92 -0.79
CA ASN A 81 0.88 17.58 0.62
C ASN A 81 -0.16 18.35 1.47
N LYS A 82 -1.04 17.63 2.15
CA LYS A 82 -2.10 18.20 2.98
C LYS A 82 -2.06 17.60 4.37
N PRO A 83 -2.39 18.37 5.42
CA PRO A 83 -2.53 17.83 6.76
C PRO A 83 -3.49 16.64 6.80
N LEU A 84 -3.05 15.55 7.39
CA LEU A 84 -3.90 14.40 7.68
C LEU A 84 -4.71 14.70 8.94
N LEU A 85 -6.04 14.60 8.81
CA LEU A 85 -6.94 14.95 9.89
C LEU A 85 -7.43 13.69 10.62
N THR A 86 -7.49 13.76 11.93
CA THR A 86 -8.17 12.79 12.77
C THR A 86 -9.66 12.67 12.42
N ARG A 87 -10.36 11.75 13.07
CA ARG A 87 -11.80 11.57 12.94
C ARG A 87 -12.55 12.87 13.29
N ASP A 88 -12.13 13.56 14.35
CA ASP A 88 -12.67 14.84 14.80
C ASP A 88 -12.20 16.06 13.98
N ARG A 89 -11.57 15.82 12.83
CA ARG A 89 -11.05 16.86 11.92
C ARG A 89 -9.96 17.76 12.52
N LYS A 90 -9.24 17.27 13.53
CA LYS A 90 -8.05 17.94 14.09
C LYS A 90 -6.80 17.49 13.32
N PRO A 91 -5.77 18.33 13.19
CA PRO A 91 -4.49 17.92 12.64
C PRO A 91 -3.90 16.74 13.43
N SER A 92 -3.47 15.68 12.75
CA SER A 92 -2.83 14.52 13.39
C SER A 92 -1.35 14.73 13.70
N GLY A 93 -0.73 15.76 13.17
CA GLY A 93 0.73 15.96 13.17
C GLY A 93 1.40 15.34 11.93
N LEU A 94 0.64 14.66 11.08
CA LEU A 94 1.12 14.11 9.81
C LEU A 94 0.51 14.89 8.65
N SER A 95 1.23 14.92 7.53
CA SER A 95 0.69 15.33 6.23
C SER A 95 0.87 14.23 5.20
N VAL A 96 0.05 14.25 4.16
CA VAL A 96 0.05 13.22 3.11
C VAL A 96 -0.19 13.81 1.74
N ALA A 97 0.56 13.31 0.76
CA ALA A 97 0.30 13.45 -0.67
C ALA A 97 0.01 12.07 -1.29
N PHE A 98 -1.02 12.01 -2.14
CA PHE A 98 -1.37 10.82 -2.90
C PHE A 98 -0.90 11.01 -4.34
N LEU A 99 0.20 10.40 -4.70
CA LEU A 99 0.86 10.54 -5.98
C LEU A 99 0.34 9.49 -6.95
N PRO A 100 -0.42 9.85 -8.00
CA PRO A 100 -0.91 8.89 -8.97
C PRO A 100 0.24 8.17 -9.67
N VAL A 101 0.11 6.85 -9.80
CA VAL A 101 1.01 6.02 -10.57
C VAL A 101 0.21 5.17 -11.56
N PRO A 102 0.81 4.68 -12.64
CA PRO A 102 0.16 3.72 -13.52
C PRO A 102 -0.32 2.51 -12.71
N GLY A 103 -1.62 2.22 -12.82
CA GLY A 103 -2.26 1.11 -12.12
C GLY A 103 -3.38 0.53 -12.97
N LYS A 104 -3.86 -0.64 -12.59
CA LYS A 104 -5.00 -1.31 -13.25
C LYS A 104 -6.26 -1.15 -12.40
N PRO A 105 -7.43 -1.05 -13.02
CA PRO A 105 -8.68 -1.14 -12.29
C PRO A 105 -8.84 -2.55 -11.68
N PRO A 106 -9.53 -2.68 -10.55
CA PRO A 106 -9.77 -3.97 -9.91
C PRO A 106 -10.60 -4.90 -10.78
N ARG A 107 -10.34 -6.21 -10.70
CA ARG A 107 -10.94 -7.24 -11.57
C ARG A 107 -12.46 -7.33 -11.47
N TYR A 108 -13.05 -6.96 -10.35
CA TYR A 108 -14.51 -7.00 -10.15
C TYR A 108 -15.28 -5.96 -10.97
N LEU A 109 -14.59 -4.96 -11.54
CA LEU A 109 -15.24 -4.01 -12.48
C LEU A 109 -15.47 -4.61 -13.87
N GLY A 110 -15.01 -5.83 -14.14
CA GLY A 110 -15.10 -6.45 -15.47
C GLY A 110 -14.24 -5.73 -16.51
N SER A 111 -14.24 -6.21 -17.74
CA SER A 111 -13.54 -5.66 -18.91
C SER A 111 -12.03 -5.40 -18.81
N VAL A 112 -11.40 -5.21 -19.95
CA VAL A 112 -9.92 -5.20 -20.10
C VAL A 112 -9.29 -4.15 -19.21
N PRO A 113 -8.34 -4.52 -18.34
CA PRO A 113 -7.65 -3.58 -17.49
C PRO A 113 -6.88 -2.56 -18.33
N ARG A 114 -7.28 -1.31 -18.30
CA ARG A 114 -6.51 -0.20 -18.80
C ARG A 114 -5.80 0.45 -17.62
N MET A 115 -4.49 0.38 -17.59
CA MET A 115 -3.71 1.11 -16.60
C MET A 115 -3.89 2.60 -16.80
N ALA A 116 -4.32 3.28 -15.74
CA ALA A 116 -4.52 4.73 -15.75
C ALA A 116 -3.97 5.35 -14.45
N PRO A 117 -3.48 6.60 -14.51
CA PRO A 117 -3.11 7.33 -13.30
C PRO A 117 -4.30 7.44 -12.33
N GLY A 118 -4.04 7.15 -11.05
CA GLY A 118 -5.03 7.25 -9.99
C GLY A 118 -5.83 5.98 -9.68
N ASP A 119 -5.72 4.91 -10.49
CA ASP A 119 -6.17 3.56 -10.11
C ASP A 119 -5.27 3.00 -9.00
N SER A 120 -4.01 3.38 -9.00
CA SER A 120 -3.06 3.17 -7.92
C SER A 120 -2.38 4.48 -7.55
N VAL A 121 -2.07 4.64 -6.26
CA VAL A 121 -1.35 5.80 -5.75
C VAL A 121 -0.22 5.37 -4.83
N VAL A 122 0.86 6.11 -4.88
CA VAL A 122 1.92 6.10 -3.88
C VAL A 122 1.59 7.15 -2.84
N MET A 123 1.72 6.82 -1.56
CA MET A 123 1.47 7.76 -0.48
C MET A 123 2.79 8.25 0.09
N ARG A 124 2.99 9.57 0.05
CA ARG A 124 4.08 10.25 0.75
C ARG A 124 3.50 10.79 2.05
N ILE A 125 3.95 10.24 3.18
CA ILE A 125 3.50 10.62 4.52
C ILE A 125 4.66 11.26 5.24
N ARG A 126 4.47 12.47 5.73
CA ARG A 126 5.48 13.26 6.44
C ARG A 126 5.06 13.50 7.87
N ASP A 127 5.96 13.28 8.80
CA ASP A 127 5.84 13.76 10.18
C ASP A 127 6.23 15.25 10.23
N GLU A 128 5.27 16.11 10.58
CA GLU A 128 5.48 17.56 10.63
C GLU A 128 6.41 17.98 11.77
N LYS A 129 6.63 17.14 12.75
CA LYS A 129 7.50 17.42 13.90
C LYS A 129 8.95 17.06 13.63
N THR A 130 9.20 15.86 13.09
CA THR A 130 10.57 15.35 12.85
C THR A 130 11.06 15.70 11.45
N GLY A 131 10.15 15.90 10.50
CA GLY A 131 10.45 16.02 9.08
C GLY A 131 10.73 14.68 8.40
N GLY A 132 10.64 13.56 9.11
CA GLY A 132 10.80 12.23 8.54
C GLY A 132 9.71 11.90 7.54
N GLU A 133 10.07 11.18 6.46
CA GLU A 133 9.18 10.91 5.34
C GLU A 133 9.11 9.43 5.00
N LEU A 134 7.89 8.88 5.02
CA LEU A 134 7.57 7.55 4.52
C LEU A 134 7.01 7.65 3.10
N LEU A 135 7.60 6.89 2.17
CA LEU A 135 6.99 6.62 0.87
C LEU A 135 6.42 5.18 0.89
N TYR A 136 5.08 5.07 0.85
CA TYR A 136 4.36 3.80 0.82
C TYR A 136 3.86 3.51 -0.59
N ALA A 137 4.40 2.48 -1.21
CA ALA A 137 4.22 2.13 -2.62
C ALA A 137 3.97 0.62 -2.80
N PRO A 138 2.82 0.08 -2.31
CA PRO A 138 2.56 -1.37 -2.26
C PRO A 138 2.18 -1.98 -3.60
N GLY A 139 1.85 -1.17 -4.61
CA GLY A 139 1.48 -1.61 -5.94
C GLY A 139 2.12 -0.71 -6.99
N VAL A 140 3.27 -1.11 -7.54
CA VAL A 140 4.04 -0.34 -8.50
C VAL A 140 4.26 -1.13 -9.78
N PHE A 141 3.62 -0.66 -10.85
CA PHE A 141 3.78 -1.26 -12.17
C PHE A 141 5.19 -1.09 -12.75
N ARG A 142 5.85 0.04 -12.42
CA ARG A 142 7.15 0.38 -12.98
C ARG A 142 7.97 1.26 -12.04
N VAL A 143 9.19 0.81 -11.77
CA VAL A 143 10.20 1.59 -11.03
C VAL A 143 11.09 2.30 -12.05
N ASP A 144 10.59 3.38 -12.63
CA ASP A 144 11.28 4.21 -13.62
C ASP A 144 11.88 5.48 -13.00
N ALA A 145 12.41 6.37 -13.84
CA ALA A 145 13.03 7.62 -13.40
C ALA A 145 12.06 8.54 -12.64
N GLU A 146 10.77 8.52 -12.99
CA GLU A 146 9.73 9.32 -12.33
C GLU A 146 9.49 8.78 -10.92
N PHE A 147 9.31 7.46 -10.78
CA PHE A 147 9.19 6.82 -9.48
C PHE A 147 10.44 7.03 -8.60
N LEU A 148 11.64 6.87 -9.18
CA LEU A 148 12.89 7.10 -8.44
C LEU A 148 13.04 8.57 -8.00
N ALA A 149 12.50 9.51 -8.75
CA ALA A 149 12.46 10.92 -8.34
C ALA A 149 11.54 11.14 -7.13
N MET A 150 10.42 10.40 -7.02
CA MET A 150 9.54 10.44 -5.84
C MET A 150 10.24 9.92 -4.58
N CYS A 151 11.22 9.00 -4.74
CA CYS A 151 11.92 8.37 -3.63
C CYS A 151 12.99 9.26 -2.96
N ARG A 152 13.41 10.35 -3.58
CA ARG A 152 14.66 11.07 -3.22
C ARG A 152 14.69 11.62 -1.80
N GLU A 153 13.56 12.03 -1.26
CA GLU A 153 13.45 12.65 0.05
C GLU A 153 12.98 11.67 1.14
N ALA A 154 12.66 10.43 0.74
CA ALA A 154 12.14 9.44 1.67
C ALA A 154 13.19 9.02 2.70
N THR A 155 12.79 9.00 3.97
CA THR A 155 13.55 8.39 5.07
C THR A 155 13.33 6.87 5.10
N LEU A 156 12.10 6.45 4.79
CA LEU A 156 11.65 5.06 4.72
C LEU A 156 10.89 4.85 3.40
N LEU A 157 11.29 3.83 2.65
CA LEU A 157 10.58 3.32 1.48
C LEU A 157 9.97 1.96 1.78
N LEU A 158 8.64 1.85 1.76
CA LEU A 158 7.91 0.60 1.74
C LEU A 158 7.47 0.33 0.30
N LEU A 159 8.13 -0.60 -0.38
CA LEU A 159 7.99 -0.84 -1.81
C LEU A 159 7.32 -2.18 -2.11
N ASP A 160 6.57 -2.21 -3.19
CA ASP A 160 5.98 -3.41 -3.79
C ASP A 160 7.02 -4.53 -3.97
N GLY A 161 6.81 -5.64 -3.29
CA GLY A 161 7.61 -6.85 -3.35
C GLY A 161 6.82 -8.06 -3.83
N THR A 162 5.70 -7.86 -4.54
CA THR A 162 4.74 -8.93 -4.86
C THR A 162 5.41 -10.13 -5.51
N PHE A 163 6.20 -9.92 -6.56
CA PHE A 163 6.87 -11.00 -7.29
C PHE A 163 8.37 -10.80 -7.39
N PHE A 164 9.14 -11.88 -7.21
CA PHE A 164 10.58 -11.84 -7.42
C PHE A 164 10.94 -11.87 -8.91
N THR A 165 10.25 -12.74 -9.68
CA THR A 165 10.46 -12.86 -11.14
C THR A 165 9.18 -12.62 -11.92
N GLU A 166 9.33 -12.29 -13.21
CA GLU A 166 8.20 -12.03 -14.12
C GLU A 166 7.29 -13.25 -14.28
N ASP A 167 7.85 -14.47 -14.28
CA ASP A 167 7.18 -15.75 -14.55
C ASP A 167 6.83 -16.55 -13.29
N GLU A 168 6.91 -15.96 -12.12
CA GLU A 168 6.78 -16.63 -10.82
C GLU A 168 5.49 -17.44 -10.67
N MET A 169 4.34 -16.90 -11.12
CA MET A 169 3.07 -17.62 -11.08
C MET A 169 3.07 -18.90 -11.91
N SER A 170 3.71 -18.87 -13.07
CA SER A 170 3.84 -20.07 -13.94
C SER A 170 4.80 -21.09 -13.33
N ARG A 171 5.89 -20.64 -12.77
CA ARG A 171 6.89 -21.52 -12.12
C ARG A 171 6.35 -22.20 -10.87
N SER A 172 5.52 -21.51 -10.11
CA SER A 172 4.86 -22.07 -8.93
C SER A 172 3.63 -22.93 -9.24
N GLY A 173 3.18 -22.96 -10.52
CA GLY A 173 1.98 -23.69 -10.92
C GLY A 173 0.66 -23.08 -10.42
N THR A 174 0.69 -21.84 -9.94
CA THR A 174 -0.49 -21.16 -9.35
C THR A 174 -1.23 -20.27 -10.34
N GLY A 175 -0.65 -19.98 -11.51
CA GLY A 175 -1.27 -19.15 -12.53
C GLY A 175 -0.43 -19.01 -13.79
N SER A 176 -0.93 -18.28 -14.78
CA SER A 176 -0.24 -18.02 -16.06
C SER A 176 0.02 -16.55 -16.33
N LEU A 177 -0.44 -15.64 -15.44
CA LEU A 177 -0.20 -14.22 -15.61
C LEU A 177 1.20 -13.87 -15.13
N THR A 178 1.85 -12.93 -15.84
CA THR A 178 3.15 -12.41 -15.47
C THR A 178 3.01 -11.30 -14.43
N ALA A 179 4.08 -11.01 -13.68
CA ALA A 179 4.11 -9.93 -12.70
C ALA A 179 3.63 -8.60 -13.30
N THR A 180 4.20 -8.22 -14.44
CA THR A 180 3.81 -7.00 -15.17
C THR A 180 2.32 -7.01 -15.56
N ARG A 181 1.79 -8.13 -16.07
CA ARG A 181 0.35 -8.24 -16.38
C ARG A 181 -0.54 -8.16 -15.16
N MET A 182 -0.02 -8.50 -13.99
CA MET A 182 -0.71 -8.34 -12.71
C MET A 182 -0.56 -6.94 -12.11
N GLY A 183 0.26 -6.07 -12.70
CA GLY A 183 0.41 -4.67 -12.29
C GLY A 183 1.60 -4.43 -11.35
N HIS A 184 2.55 -5.36 -11.29
CA HIS A 184 3.69 -5.32 -10.38
C HIS A 184 5.02 -5.34 -11.12
N HIS A 185 5.99 -4.56 -10.64
CA HIS A 185 7.37 -4.60 -11.13
C HIS A 185 8.14 -5.69 -10.40
N PRO A 186 8.79 -6.65 -11.12
CA PRO A 186 9.56 -7.70 -10.46
C PRO A 186 10.69 -7.15 -9.59
N VAL A 187 10.99 -7.86 -8.49
CA VAL A 187 12.08 -7.51 -7.57
C VAL A 187 13.45 -7.81 -8.19
N GLY A 188 13.60 -9.01 -8.72
CA GLY A 188 14.88 -9.55 -9.21
C GLY A 188 15.18 -9.21 -10.67
N GLY A 189 16.38 -9.59 -11.08
CA GLY A 189 16.89 -9.40 -12.44
C GLY A 189 17.56 -8.02 -12.67
N PRO A 190 18.19 -7.84 -13.84
CA PRO A 190 18.97 -6.63 -14.14
C PRO A 190 18.10 -5.36 -14.22
N ASP A 191 16.83 -5.52 -14.60
CA ASP A 191 15.86 -4.44 -14.66
C ASP A 191 14.91 -4.42 -13.45
N GLY A 192 15.10 -5.31 -12.47
CA GLY A 192 14.27 -5.43 -11.28
C GLY A 192 14.33 -4.22 -10.36
N SER A 193 13.32 -4.08 -9.51
CA SER A 193 13.22 -2.97 -8.57
C SER A 193 14.41 -2.94 -7.61
N LEU A 194 14.94 -4.09 -7.21
CA LEU A 194 16.08 -4.21 -6.32
C LEU A 194 17.33 -3.49 -6.86
N GLU A 195 17.66 -3.74 -8.13
CA GLU A 195 18.83 -3.12 -8.77
C GLU A 195 18.67 -1.60 -8.86
N ARG A 196 17.44 -1.13 -9.09
CA ARG A 196 17.12 0.30 -9.23
C ARG A 196 17.16 1.06 -7.92
N ILE A 197 16.73 0.43 -6.80
CA ILE A 197 16.64 1.12 -5.50
C ILE A 197 17.87 0.93 -4.61
N ARG A 198 18.74 -0.08 -4.86
CA ARG A 198 19.85 -0.41 -3.95
C ARG A 198 20.79 0.75 -3.68
N THR A 199 21.01 1.62 -4.67
CA THR A 199 21.92 2.78 -4.58
C THR A 199 21.25 4.05 -4.09
N LEU A 200 19.92 4.06 -3.91
CA LEU A 200 19.23 5.24 -3.39
C LEU A 200 19.66 5.53 -1.94
N PRO A 201 19.92 6.81 -1.60
CA PRO A 201 20.36 7.23 -0.27
C PRO A 201 19.21 7.27 0.75
N ILE A 202 18.36 6.23 0.74
CA ILE A 202 17.23 6.09 1.64
C ILE A 202 17.68 5.26 2.84
N ARG A 203 17.43 5.76 4.06
CA ARG A 203 17.86 5.12 5.29
C ARG A 203 17.31 3.71 5.47
N HIS A 204 16.01 3.54 5.20
CA HIS A 204 15.32 2.26 5.32
C HIS A 204 14.56 1.93 4.04
N LYS A 205 14.86 0.79 3.44
CA LYS A 205 14.20 0.25 2.26
C LYS A 205 13.64 -1.12 2.59
N VAL A 206 12.34 -1.32 2.37
CA VAL A 206 11.65 -2.55 2.77
C VAL A 206 10.70 -2.98 1.66
N TYR A 207 10.76 -4.24 1.29
CA TYR A 207 9.73 -4.85 0.46
C TYR A 207 8.53 -5.25 1.33
N VAL A 208 7.34 -4.85 0.88
CA VAL A 208 6.04 -5.18 1.46
C VAL A 208 5.11 -5.73 0.38
N HIS A 209 3.88 -6.12 0.71
CA HIS A 209 2.93 -6.63 -0.28
C HIS A 209 3.50 -7.82 -1.06
N ILE A 210 3.96 -8.83 -0.34
CA ILE A 210 4.70 -9.97 -0.89
C ILE A 210 3.73 -11.12 -1.14
N ASN A 211 3.71 -11.66 -2.37
CA ASN A 211 2.88 -12.82 -2.69
C ASN A 211 3.44 -14.10 -2.07
N ASN A 212 2.56 -15.02 -1.69
CA ASN A 212 2.94 -16.30 -1.06
C ASN A 212 3.84 -17.19 -1.94
N THR A 213 3.89 -16.93 -3.25
CA THR A 213 4.77 -17.66 -4.18
C THR A 213 6.17 -17.06 -4.25
N ASN A 214 6.38 -15.89 -3.66
CA ASN A 214 7.64 -15.18 -3.77
C ASN A 214 8.72 -15.85 -2.91
N PRO A 215 9.81 -16.34 -3.51
CA PRO A 215 10.84 -17.07 -2.79
C PRO A 215 11.59 -16.23 -1.75
N MET A 216 11.52 -14.87 -1.83
CA MET A 216 12.17 -14.03 -0.82
C MET A 216 11.51 -14.11 0.57
N LEU A 217 10.32 -14.72 0.72
CA LEU A 217 9.70 -15.01 2.02
C LEU A 217 10.43 -16.10 2.80
N ASP A 218 11.11 -17.00 2.11
CA ASP A 218 11.95 -18.01 2.72
C ASP A 218 13.31 -17.39 3.08
N GLU A 219 13.60 -17.27 4.38
CA GLU A 219 14.83 -16.63 4.90
C GLU A 219 16.11 -17.38 4.46
N ASP A 220 16.01 -18.66 4.12
CA ASP A 220 17.12 -19.50 3.65
C ASP A 220 17.28 -19.43 2.13
N SER A 221 16.40 -18.75 1.40
CA SER A 221 16.47 -18.65 -0.05
C SER A 221 17.60 -17.76 -0.55
N PRO A 222 18.15 -18.04 -1.75
CA PRO A 222 19.11 -17.15 -2.39
C PRO A 222 18.52 -15.77 -2.71
N GLU A 223 17.23 -15.70 -2.97
CA GLU A 223 16.47 -14.47 -3.24
C GLU A 223 16.42 -13.57 -2.01
N HIS A 224 16.09 -14.12 -0.84
CA HIS A 224 16.13 -13.38 0.43
C HIS A 224 17.55 -12.87 0.72
N ALA A 225 18.55 -13.72 0.55
CA ALA A 225 19.95 -13.34 0.73
C ALA A 225 20.38 -12.23 -0.26
N GLN A 226 19.86 -12.24 -1.49
CA GLN A 226 20.12 -11.18 -2.48
C GLN A 226 19.53 -9.84 -2.03
N VAL A 227 18.29 -9.82 -1.58
CA VAL A 227 17.63 -8.61 -1.06
C VAL A 227 18.40 -8.02 0.11
N ARG A 228 18.76 -8.84 1.09
CA ARG A 228 19.55 -8.40 2.26
C ARG A 228 20.93 -7.86 1.89
N ARG A 229 21.65 -8.50 0.97
CA ARG A 229 22.99 -8.02 0.50
C ARG A 229 22.88 -6.66 -0.19
N ALA A 230 21.73 -6.34 -0.79
CA ALA A 230 21.49 -5.02 -1.39
C ALA A 230 21.13 -3.94 -0.37
N GLY A 231 21.11 -4.26 0.94
CA GLY A 231 20.72 -3.31 1.99
C GLY A 231 19.22 -3.00 2.01
N VAL A 232 18.40 -3.95 1.58
CA VAL A 232 16.94 -3.88 1.60
C VAL A 232 16.41 -4.95 2.56
N ALA A 233 15.38 -4.64 3.33
CA ALA A 233 14.72 -5.61 4.20
C ALA A 233 13.52 -6.25 3.49
N VAL A 234 13.21 -7.49 3.87
CA VAL A 234 11.92 -8.12 3.60
C VAL A 234 11.02 -7.81 4.80
N GLY A 235 9.85 -7.22 4.55
CA GLY A 235 8.92 -6.81 5.61
C GLY A 235 8.26 -8.01 6.30
N TRP A 236 7.99 -7.86 7.59
CA TRP A 236 7.23 -8.82 8.38
C TRP A 236 6.26 -8.08 9.31
N ASP A 237 5.24 -8.78 9.80
CA ASP A 237 4.24 -8.23 10.70
C ASP A 237 4.88 -7.81 12.03
N GLY A 238 4.64 -6.56 12.43
CA GLY A 238 5.21 -6.00 13.65
C GLY A 238 6.56 -5.28 13.46
N LEU A 239 7.05 -5.14 12.22
CA LEU A 239 8.25 -4.34 11.94
C LEU A 239 8.00 -2.85 12.23
N GLU A 240 8.83 -2.25 13.07
CA GLU A 240 8.71 -0.84 13.50
C GLU A 240 9.87 0.01 13.00
N PHE A 241 9.58 1.25 12.64
CA PHE A 241 10.57 2.27 12.29
C PHE A 241 10.26 3.59 12.99
N THR A 242 11.32 4.31 13.35
CA THR A 242 11.24 5.71 13.78
C THR A 242 11.72 6.61 12.65
N LEU A 243 10.91 7.58 12.26
CA LEU A 243 11.19 8.55 11.21
C LEU A 243 11.72 9.88 11.77
#